data_575fc32e07fd802c6e450d13996b4d8c
#
_entry.id   575fc32e07fd802c6e450d13996b4d8c
#
_cell.length_a   1.000
_cell.length_b   1.000
_cell.length_c   1.000
_cell.angle_alpha   90.00
_cell.angle_beta   90.00
_cell.angle_gamma   90.00
#
_symmetry.space_group_name_H-M   'P 1'
#
loop_
_entity.id
_entity.type
_entity.pdbx_description
1 polymer ?
#
loop_
_entity_poly.entity_id
_entity_poly.type
_entity_poly.pdbx_seq_one_letter_code
_entity_poly.pdbx_strand_id
1 'polypeptide(L)'
;SKLPGGFDNVNVTGGEPTLRKDLLEICDVLYPKSKTLEISTNGLKPDLLIPIVKKYPNIKIRFSLEGKEDTNNLIRGENDGFNKKVEGMKKLIDAGGKDLGFAFVVQDENVHELSFVYDLTKKMGIELSTSTLHNAWQFHKNDNYHYDRLRSAKAMESLITNMLDTFGEWRATVNPI
;
A
#
# COMPACT_ATOMS: atom_id res chain seq x y z
N SER A 1 -25.23 -1.56 -12.34
CA SER A 1 -24.40 -2.55 -11.64
C SER A 1 -25.28 -3.50 -10.84
N LYS A 2 -24.99 -4.81 -10.90
CA LYS A 2 -25.71 -5.84 -10.13
C LYS A 2 -25.20 -5.96 -8.68
N LEU A 3 -24.12 -5.22 -8.34
CA LEU A 3 -23.58 -5.22 -6.98
C LEU A 3 -24.51 -4.48 -6.03
N PRO A 4 -24.82 -5.04 -4.83
CA PRO A 4 -25.54 -4.34 -3.79
C PRO A 4 -24.74 -3.11 -3.32
N GLY A 5 -25.29 -2.33 -2.42
CA GLY A 5 -24.61 -1.26 -1.70
C GLY A 5 -24.44 -1.63 -0.23
N GLY A 6 -23.81 -0.71 0.53
CA GLY A 6 -23.65 -0.85 1.99
C GLY A 6 -22.45 -1.67 2.42
N PHE A 7 -21.42 -1.77 1.57
CA PHE A 7 -20.15 -2.39 1.96
C PHE A 7 -19.40 -1.48 2.95
N ASP A 8 -18.79 -2.05 3.96
CA ASP A 8 -17.89 -1.31 4.85
C ASP A 8 -16.59 -0.95 4.13
N ASN A 9 -16.01 -1.91 3.40
CA ASN A 9 -14.80 -1.71 2.62
C ASN A 9 -14.88 -2.46 1.28
N VAL A 10 -14.42 -1.80 0.22
CA VAL A 10 -14.19 -2.42 -1.09
C VAL A 10 -12.76 -2.13 -1.52
N ASN A 11 -11.99 -3.17 -1.81
CA ASN A 11 -10.64 -3.03 -2.34
C ASN A 11 -10.61 -3.39 -3.83
N VAL A 12 -10.22 -2.42 -4.65
CA VAL A 12 -9.95 -2.61 -6.07
C VAL A 12 -8.49 -3.04 -6.21
N THR A 13 -8.32 -4.30 -6.47
CA THR A 13 -7.01 -4.95 -6.62
C THR A 13 -7.05 -5.89 -7.84
N GLY A 14 -6.16 -6.85 -7.91
CA GLY A 14 -6.07 -7.84 -8.99
C GLY A 14 -4.63 -8.01 -9.40
N GLY A 15 -4.34 -8.22 -10.69
CA GLY A 15 -2.96 -8.12 -11.17
C GLY A 15 -2.43 -6.69 -10.99
N GLU A 16 -3.01 -5.75 -11.72
CA GLU A 16 -2.73 -4.30 -11.57
C GLU A 16 -3.95 -3.48 -12.04
N PRO A 17 -4.62 -2.74 -11.12
CA PRO A 17 -5.82 -1.98 -11.46
C PRO A 17 -5.58 -0.89 -12.51
N THR A 18 -4.41 -0.25 -12.51
CA THR A 18 -4.07 0.83 -13.45
C THR A 18 -3.85 0.37 -14.90
N LEU A 19 -3.94 -0.94 -15.16
CA LEU A 19 -4.03 -1.46 -16.53
C LEU A 19 -5.44 -1.34 -17.13
N ARG A 20 -6.46 -1.13 -16.28
CA ARG A 20 -7.85 -0.95 -16.71
C ARG A 20 -8.06 0.48 -17.18
N LYS A 21 -8.54 0.63 -18.42
CA LYS A 21 -8.85 1.94 -19.01
C LYS A 21 -10.11 2.57 -18.39
N ASP A 22 -10.98 1.76 -17.84
CA ASP A 22 -12.27 2.12 -17.21
C ASP A 22 -12.18 2.16 -15.67
N LEU A 23 -10.97 2.35 -15.10
CA LEU A 23 -10.77 2.35 -13.64
C LEU A 23 -11.58 3.46 -12.94
N LEU A 24 -11.66 4.66 -13.56
CA LEU A 24 -12.46 5.76 -13.01
C LEU A 24 -13.96 5.40 -12.98
N GLU A 25 -14.49 4.81 -14.04
CA GLU A 25 -15.89 4.37 -14.13
C GLU A 25 -16.20 3.25 -13.13
N ILE A 26 -15.21 2.38 -12.88
CA ILE A 26 -15.31 1.38 -11.81
C ILE A 26 -15.42 2.06 -10.44
N CYS A 27 -14.58 3.07 -10.18
CA CYS A 27 -14.65 3.85 -8.95
C CYS A 27 -15.99 4.61 -8.83
N ASP A 28 -16.52 5.15 -9.93
CA ASP A 28 -17.82 5.83 -9.96
C ASP A 28 -18.98 4.90 -9.53
N VAL A 29 -18.87 3.62 -9.86
CA VAL A 29 -19.86 2.61 -9.47
C VAL A 29 -19.70 2.16 -8.03
N LEU A 30 -18.45 2.04 -7.54
CA LEU A 30 -18.15 1.43 -6.25
C LEU A 30 -18.14 2.45 -5.09
N TYR A 31 -17.68 3.68 -5.35
CA TYR A 31 -17.55 4.70 -4.31
C TYR A 31 -18.85 4.96 -3.54
N PRO A 32 -20.02 5.15 -4.21
CA PRO A 32 -21.30 5.37 -3.51
C PRO A 32 -21.85 4.11 -2.82
N LYS A 33 -21.23 2.95 -3.02
CA LYS A 33 -21.68 1.66 -2.49
C LYS A 33 -20.89 1.17 -1.29
N SER A 34 -19.79 1.84 -0.96
CA SER A 34 -18.90 1.48 0.13
C SER A 34 -18.62 2.68 1.04
N LYS A 35 -18.41 2.41 2.33
CA LYS A 35 -17.93 3.43 3.27
C LYS A 35 -16.48 3.80 2.97
N THR A 36 -15.67 2.80 2.60
CA THR A 36 -14.28 2.96 2.18
C THR A 36 -14.09 2.26 0.83
N LEU A 37 -13.56 3.00 -0.14
CA LEU A 37 -13.07 2.42 -1.40
C LEU A 37 -11.55 2.54 -1.41
N GLU A 38 -10.87 1.40 -1.54
CA GLU A 38 -9.41 1.31 -1.61
C GLU A 38 -8.96 0.87 -3.00
N ILE A 39 -7.85 1.43 -3.48
CA ILE A 39 -7.11 0.96 -4.66
C ILE A 39 -5.73 0.51 -4.19
N SER A 40 -5.45 -0.78 -4.35
CA SER A 40 -4.11 -1.35 -4.14
C SER A 40 -3.42 -1.52 -5.48
N THR A 41 -2.27 -0.86 -5.68
CA THR A 41 -1.58 -0.79 -6.97
C THR A 41 -0.07 -0.88 -6.82
N ASN A 42 0.62 -1.27 -7.87
CA ASN A 42 2.09 -1.23 -7.92
C ASN A 42 2.66 0.21 -7.96
N GLY A 43 1.83 1.22 -8.23
CA GLY A 43 2.23 2.63 -8.23
C GLY A 43 3.05 3.09 -9.42
N LEU A 44 3.17 2.28 -10.48
CA LEU A 44 4.00 2.62 -11.67
C LEU A 44 3.30 3.54 -12.67
N LYS A 45 1.99 3.71 -12.55
CA LYS A 45 1.18 4.58 -13.44
C LYS A 45 0.35 5.59 -12.63
N PRO A 46 0.99 6.46 -11.83
CA PRO A 46 0.30 7.37 -10.92
C PRO A 46 -0.60 8.37 -11.66
N ASP A 47 -0.25 8.75 -12.87
CA ASP A 47 -1.01 9.75 -13.64
C ASP A 47 -2.44 9.30 -13.95
N LEU A 48 -2.68 7.97 -14.00
CA LEU A 48 -4.03 7.39 -14.17
C LEU A 48 -4.89 7.50 -12.91
N LEU A 49 -4.28 7.71 -11.75
CA LEU A 49 -4.96 7.86 -10.46
C LEU A 49 -5.31 9.33 -10.15
N ILE A 50 -4.65 10.30 -10.79
CA ILE A 50 -4.88 11.72 -10.58
C ILE A 50 -6.35 12.14 -10.81
N PRO A 51 -7.02 11.74 -11.89
CA PRO A 51 -8.44 12.05 -12.10
C PRO A 51 -9.33 11.45 -11.00
N ILE A 52 -8.98 10.25 -10.52
CA ILE A 52 -9.71 9.55 -9.47
C ILE A 52 -9.57 10.32 -8.14
N VAL A 53 -8.35 10.68 -7.75
CA VAL A 53 -8.06 11.46 -6.53
C VAL A 53 -8.76 12.83 -6.57
N LYS A 54 -8.72 13.53 -7.70
CA LYS A 54 -9.40 14.82 -7.86
C LYS A 54 -10.91 14.71 -7.68
N LYS A 55 -11.51 13.61 -8.15
CA LYS A 55 -12.96 13.37 -8.01
C LYS A 55 -13.34 12.86 -6.63
N TYR A 56 -12.50 12.01 -6.04
CA TYR A 56 -12.72 11.32 -4.78
C TYR A 56 -11.51 11.50 -3.84
N PRO A 57 -11.30 12.68 -3.22
CA PRO A 57 -10.09 12.95 -2.41
C PRO A 57 -9.90 12.02 -1.22
N ASN A 58 -10.98 11.41 -0.72
CA ASN A 58 -10.95 10.48 0.41
C ASN A 58 -10.85 9.01 -0.02
N ILE A 59 -10.64 8.74 -1.32
CA ILE A 59 -10.37 7.37 -1.76
C ILE A 59 -9.04 6.90 -1.18
N LYS A 60 -9.01 5.69 -0.67
CA LYS A 60 -7.80 5.11 -0.10
C LYS A 60 -6.93 4.56 -1.22
N ILE A 61 -5.68 5.03 -1.32
CA ILE A 61 -4.72 4.53 -2.32
C ILE A 61 -3.48 4.03 -1.62
N ARG A 62 -3.10 2.80 -1.92
CA ARG A 62 -1.90 2.15 -1.39
C ARG A 62 -0.99 1.68 -2.52
N PHE A 63 0.23 2.24 -2.55
CA PHE A 63 1.28 1.77 -3.45
C PHE A 63 2.12 0.72 -2.75
N SER A 64 2.33 -0.42 -3.41
CA SER A 64 3.26 -1.42 -2.90
C SER A 64 4.69 -0.87 -2.90
N LEU A 65 5.34 -0.84 -1.73
CA LEU A 65 6.73 -0.40 -1.57
C LEU A 65 7.44 -1.32 -0.58
N GLU A 66 8.44 -2.06 -1.06
CA GLU A 66 9.02 -3.19 -0.33
C GLU A 66 10.39 -2.88 0.29
N GLY A 67 10.76 -1.62 0.44
CA GLY A 67 12.03 -1.21 1.04
C GLY A 67 12.66 0.00 0.38
N LYS A 68 13.98 0.13 0.54
CA LYS A 68 14.81 1.08 -0.19
C LYS A 68 14.87 0.73 -1.68
N GLU A 69 15.50 1.58 -2.45
CA GLU A 69 15.55 1.46 -3.91
C GLU A 69 15.98 0.08 -4.39
N ASP A 70 17.15 -0.39 -3.95
CA ASP A 70 17.68 -1.67 -4.39
C ASP A 70 16.79 -2.85 -3.98
N THR A 71 16.35 -2.88 -2.73
CA THR A 71 15.50 -3.93 -2.19
C THR A 71 14.12 -3.94 -2.85
N ASN A 72 13.50 -2.76 -2.98
CA ASN A 72 12.21 -2.64 -3.66
C ASN A 72 12.30 -3.11 -5.11
N ASN A 73 13.30 -2.63 -5.84
CA ASN A 73 13.46 -2.92 -7.25
C ASN A 73 13.77 -4.41 -7.48
N LEU A 74 14.56 -5.02 -6.61
CA LEU A 74 14.85 -6.46 -6.64
C LEU A 74 13.58 -7.30 -6.38
N ILE A 75 12.86 -7.04 -5.28
CA ILE A 75 11.67 -7.81 -4.90
C ILE A 75 10.55 -7.67 -5.94
N ARG A 76 10.38 -6.47 -6.49
CA ARG A 76 9.31 -6.17 -7.46
C ARG A 76 9.69 -6.48 -8.90
N GLY A 77 10.96 -6.77 -9.19
CA GLY A 77 11.45 -6.97 -10.56
C GLY A 77 11.33 -5.70 -11.41
N GLU A 78 11.59 -4.53 -10.83
CA GLU A 78 11.36 -3.22 -11.43
C GLU A 78 12.68 -2.48 -11.63
N ASN A 79 12.80 -1.77 -12.76
CA ASN A 79 13.88 -0.79 -12.95
C ASN A 79 13.38 0.58 -12.50
N ASP A 80 14.05 1.18 -11.50
CA ASP A 80 13.68 2.51 -10.97
C ASP A 80 12.26 2.59 -10.39
N GLY A 81 11.75 1.46 -9.90
CA GLY A 81 10.39 1.38 -9.35
C GLY A 81 10.21 2.20 -8.07
N PHE A 82 11.22 2.23 -7.20
CA PHE A 82 11.20 3.01 -5.97
C PHE A 82 10.98 4.50 -6.25
N ASN A 83 11.81 5.11 -7.10
CA ASN A 83 11.74 6.54 -7.41
C ASN A 83 10.41 6.89 -8.09
N LYS A 84 9.95 6.07 -9.04
CA LYS A 84 8.64 6.26 -9.70
C LYS A 84 7.48 6.26 -8.71
N LYS A 85 7.50 5.37 -7.70
CA LYS A 85 6.46 5.29 -6.67
C LYS A 85 6.50 6.50 -5.74
N VAL A 86 7.68 6.91 -5.30
CA VAL A 86 7.84 8.09 -4.43
C VAL A 86 7.39 9.36 -5.16
N GLU A 87 7.83 9.59 -6.40
CA GLU A 87 7.39 10.72 -7.20
C GLU A 87 5.91 10.65 -7.56
N GLY A 88 5.41 9.45 -7.87
CA GLY A 88 3.99 9.23 -8.13
C GLY A 88 3.12 9.56 -6.92
N MET A 89 3.56 9.18 -5.72
CA MET A 89 2.85 9.50 -4.49
C MET A 89 2.80 11.01 -4.23
N LYS A 90 3.91 11.74 -4.48
CA LYS A 90 3.92 13.21 -4.41
C LYS A 90 2.88 13.84 -5.35
N LYS A 91 2.79 13.35 -6.59
CA LYS A 91 1.77 13.81 -7.55
C LYS A 91 0.34 13.62 -7.02
N LEU A 92 0.06 12.50 -6.33
CA LEU A 92 -1.27 12.28 -5.76
C LEU A 92 -1.55 13.18 -4.55
N ILE A 93 -0.54 13.46 -3.72
CA ILE A 93 -0.62 14.45 -2.65
C ILE A 93 -0.94 15.83 -3.23
N ASP A 94 -0.20 16.28 -4.24
CA ASP A 94 -0.39 17.56 -4.92
C ASP A 94 -1.77 17.64 -5.61
N ALA A 95 -2.31 16.50 -6.05
CA ALA A 95 -3.66 16.41 -6.62
C ALA A 95 -4.78 16.49 -5.56
N GLY A 96 -4.43 16.53 -4.27
CA GLY A 96 -5.38 16.68 -3.16
C GLY A 96 -5.84 15.36 -2.51
N GLY A 97 -5.13 14.26 -2.73
CA GLY A 97 -5.42 12.98 -2.07
C GLY A 97 -5.22 13.06 -0.57
N LYS A 98 -6.17 12.52 0.21
CA LYS A 98 -6.19 12.62 1.68
C LYS A 98 -5.91 11.30 2.39
N ASP A 99 -6.18 10.17 1.74
CA ASP A 99 -5.95 8.83 2.30
C ASP A 99 -4.98 8.06 1.40
N LEU A 100 -3.73 8.50 1.45
CA LEU A 100 -2.64 7.95 0.64
C LEU A 100 -1.65 7.19 1.51
N GLY A 101 -0.98 6.19 0.96
CA GLY A 101 0.02 5.45 1.72
C GLY A 101 0.81 4.44 0.92
N PHE A 102 1.83 3.89 1.58
CA PHE A 102 2.55 2.72 1.11
C PHE A 102 2.06 1.46 1.81
N ALA A 103 2.04 0.35 1.07
CA ALA A 103 1.80 -0.99 1.58
C ALA A 103 3.12 -1.78 1.52
N PHE A 104 3.53 -2.30 2.67
CA PHE A 104 4.79 -3.02 2.86
C PHE A 104 4.50 -4.46 3.29
N VAL A 105 4.94 -5.42 2.49
CA VAL A 105 4.84 -6.85 2.85
C VAL A 105 6.14 -7.29 3.52
N VAL A 106 6.08 -7.55 4.81
CA VAL A 106 7.25 -7.97 5.60
C VAL A 106 7.69 -9.37 5.19
N GLN A 107 8.94 -9.49 4.78
CA GLN A 107 9.62 -10.74 4.42
C GLN A 107 11.10 -10.65 4.79
N ASP A 108 11.84 -11.76 4.74
CA ASP A 108 13.22 -11.80 5.23
C ASP A 108 14.15 -10.83 4.52
N GLU A 109 13.91 -10.61 3.22
CA GLU A 109 14.73 -9.74 2.38
C GLU A 109 14.62 -8.26 2.75
N ASN A 110 13.47 -7.84 3.31
CA ASN A 110 13.18 -6.42 3.51
C ASN A 110 12.88 -6.02 4.96
N VAL A 111 12.72 -6.97 5.87
CA VAL A 111 12.28 -6.70 7.26
C VAL A 111 13.15 -5.66 7.98
N HIS A 112 14.44 -5.58 7.65
CA HIS A 112 15.39 -4.62 8.22
C HIS A 112 15.22 -3.19 7.68
N GLU A 113 14.41 -3.00 6.64
CA GLU A 113 14.13 -1.70 6.03
C GLU A 113 12.75 -1.14 6.39
N LEU A 114 12.00 -1.84 7.24
CA LEU A 114 10.66 -1.43 7.66
C LEU A 114 10.65 -0.02 8.28
N SER A 115 11.62 0.27 9.17
CA SER A 115 11.75 1.58 9.81
C SER A 115 12.04 2.69 8.79
N PHE A 116 12.85 2.40 7.76
CA PHE A 116 13.12 3.37 6.69
C PHE A 116 11.84 3.74 5.94
N VAL A 117 11.02 2.75 5.58
CA VAL A 117 9.74 3.02 4.87
C VAL A 117 8.78 3.78 5.77
N TYR A 118 8.73 3.47 7.06
CA TYR A 118 7.95 4.24 8.04
C TYR A 118 8.39 5.71 8.11
N ASP A 119 9.69 5.97 8.22
CA ASP A 119 10.22 7.34 8.25
C ASP A 119 9.94 8.10 6.94
N LEU A 120 9.98 7.41 5.81
CA LEU A 120 9.59 7.97 4.52
C LEU A 120 8.12 8.39 4.52
N THR A 121 7.22 7.52 5.00
CA THR A 121 5.78 7.84 5.08
C THR A 121 5.51 9.02 6.00
N LYS A 122 6.20 9.09 7.15
CA LYS A 122 6.11 10.26 8.06
C LYS A 122 6.52 11.55 7.38
N LYS A 123 7.65 11.56 6.68
CA LYS A 123 8.13 12.75 5.95
C LYS A 123 7.16 13.20 4.88
N MET A 124 6.45 12.28 4.26
CA MET A 124 5.46 12.58 3.22
C MET A 124 4.06 12.90 3.77
N GLY A 125 3.81 12.70 5.05
CA GLY A 125 2.49 12.90 5.67
C GLY A 125 1.45 11.89 5.19
N ILE A 126 1.86 10.65 4.89
CA ILE A 126 1.03 9.56 4.39
C ILE A 126 1.07 8.35 5.33
N GLU A 127 0.25 7.35 5.08
CA GLU A 127 0.15 6.16 5.92
C GLU A 127 1.09 5.04 5.49
N LEU A 128 1.49 4.19 6.45
CA LEU A 128 2.11 2.89 6.21
C LEU A 128 1.12 1.79 6.57
N SER A 129 0.79 0.93 5.60
CA SER A 129 0.09 -0.32 5.84
C SER A 129 1.09 -1.48 5.80
N THR A 130 1.06 -2.36 6.78
CA THR A 130 1.96 -3.51 6.84
C THR A 130 1.18 -4.82 6.83
N SER A 131 1.72 -5.81 6.15
CA SER A 131 1.27 -7.20 6.23
C SER A 131 2.49 -8.11 6.26
N THR A 132 2.33 -9.34 6.69
CA THR A 132 3.39 -10.36 6.60
C THR A 132 3.16 -11.21 5.37
N LEU A 133 4.26 -11.65 4.76
CA LEU A 133 4.19 -12.63 3.69
C LEU A 133 3.50 -13.90 4.21
N HIS A 134 2.49 -14.35 3.50
CA HIS A 134 1.78 -15.58 3.84
C HIS A 134 1.86 -16.58 2.71
N ASN A 135 2.14 -17.83 3.08
CA ASN A 135 2.15 -18.95 2.17
C ASN A 135 0.72 -19.46 1.97
N ALA A 136 0.04 -18.99 0.96
CA ALA A 136 -1.20 -19.58 0.52
C ALA A 136 -0.90 -20.46 -0.69
N TRP A 137 -1.19 -21.74 -0.58
CA TRP A 137 -0.95 -22.72 -1.66
C TRP A 137 -1.59 -22.31 -3.00
N GLN A 138 -2.64 -21.48 -2.95
CA GLN A 138 -3.30 -20.93 -4.13
C GLN A 138 -2.41 -19.97 -4.92
N PHE A 139 -1.50 -19.28 -4.24
CA PHE A 139 -0.63 -18.28 -4.85
C PHE A 139 0.81 -18.75 -5.05
N HIS A 140 1.28 -19.66 -4.18
CA HIS A 140 2.67 -20.11 -4.12
C HIS A 140 2.76 -21.63 -4.09
N LYS A 141 2.16 -22.27 -5.09
CA LYS A 141 2.00 -23.74 -5.12
C LYS A 141 3.33 -24.51 -5.03
N ASN A 142 4.43 -23.91 -5.46
CA ASN A 142 5.76 -24.53 -5.50
C ASN A 142 6.83 -23.75 -4.73
N ASP A 143 6.46 -22.65 -4.07
CA ASP A 143 7.41 -21.80 -3.37
C ASP A 143 7.41 -22.19 -1.90
N ASN A 144 8.48 -22.82 -1.44
CA ASN A 144 8.74 -23.04 -0.03
C ASN A 144 9.29 -21.76 0.59
N TYR A 145 8.45 -20.71 0.69
CA TYR A 145 8.82 -19.50 1.40
C TYR A 145 8.87 -19.81 2.90
N HIS A 146 10.07 -19.89 3.42
CA HIS A 146 10.32 -19.86 4.84
C HIS A 146 10.71 -18.43 5.20
N TYR A 147 9.94 -17.80 6.07
CA TYR A 147 10.36 -16.52 6.64
C TYR A 147 10.55 -16.65 8.14
N ASP A 148 11.54 -15.95 8.67
CA ASP A 148 11.84 -15.92 10.09
C ASP A 148 10.79 -15.07 10.83
N ARG A 149 9.78 -15.77 11.39
CA ARG A 149 8.71 -15.12 12.16
C ARG A 149 9.21 -14.34 13.37
N LEU A 150 10.27 -14.81 14.00
CA LEU A 150 10.83 -14.13 15.17
C LEU A 150 11.52 -12.82 14.75
N ARG A 151 12.26 -12.83 13.65
CA ARG A 151 12.88 -11.63 13.08
C ARG A 151 11.82 -10.62 12.66
N SER A 152 10.77 -11.07 12.00
CA SER A 152 9.64 -10.22 11.62
C SER A 152 8.92 -9.62 12.84
N ALA A 153 8.66 -10.44 13.88
CA ALA A 153 8.04 -9.96 15.12
C ALA A 153 8.89 -8.90 15.81
N LYS A 154 10.21 -9.12 15.93
CA LYS A 154 11.13 -8.13 16.53
C LYS A 154 11.16 -6.80 15.75
N ALA A 155 11.14 -6.86 14.42
CA ALA A 155 11.10 -5.66 13.59
C ALA A 155 9.79 -4.89 13.78
N MET A 156 8.67 -5.58 13.86
CA MET A 156 7.37 -4.96 14.15
C MET A 156 7.30 -4.38 15.56
N GLU A 157 7.84 -5.08 16.56
CA GLU A 157 7.94 -4.58 17.93
C GLU A 157 8.78 -3.30 17.99
N SER A 158 9.94 -3.30 17.33
CA SER A 158 10.80 -2.12 17.22
C SER A 158 10.09 -0.94 16.55
N LEU A 159 9.34 -1.22 15.47
CA LEU A 159 8.53 -0.20 14.80
C LEU A 159 7.47 0.37 15.76
N ILE A 160 6.71 -0.50 16.44
CA ILE A 160 5.66 -0.10 17.39
C ILE A 160 6.28 0.75 18.51
N THR A 161 7.42 0.35 19.08
CA THR A 161 8.13 1.11 20.10
C THR A 161 8.50 2.51 19.60
N ASN A 162 9.08 2.60 18.42
CA ASN A 162 9.42 3.88 17.80
C ASN A 162 8.18 4.76 17.57
N MET A 163 7.05 4.15 17.19
CA MET A 163 5.78 4.85 17.03
C MET A 163 5.26 5.36 18.37
N LEU A 164 5.37 4.57 19.44
CA LEU A 164 4.95 4.94 20.80
C LEU A 164 5.80 6.07 21.38
N ASP A 165 7.11 6.05 21.17
CA ASP A 165 8.04 7.08 21.64
C ASP A 165 7.82 8.44 20.97
N THR A 166 7.26 8.45 19.78
CA THR A 166 6.93 9.67 19.03
C THR A 166 5.50 10.17 19.29
N PHE A 167 4.98 9.99 20.47
CA PHE A 167 3.60 10.26 20.87
C PHE A 167 3.05 11.62 20.41
N GLY A 168 2.04 11.56 19.57
CA GLY A 168 1.23 12.68 19.06
C GLY A 168 0.59 12.41 17.71
N GLU A 169 1.09 11.45 16.94
CA GLU A 169 0.69 11.24 15.55
C GLU A 169 0.34 9.78 15.23
N TRP A 170 -0.45 9.13 16.06
CA TRP A 170 -0.93 7.77 15.79
C TRP A 170 -1.94 7.74 14.63
N ARG A 171 -1.48 7.32 13.45
CA ARG A 171 -2.32 6.79 12.37
C ARG A 171 -1.69 5.54 11.76
N ALA A 172 -1.45 4.53 12.59
CA ALA A 172 -1.14 3.22 12.07
C ALA A 172 -2.36 2.33 12.20
N THR A 173 -3.01 2.03 11.10
CA THR A 173 -3.95 0.92 11.04
C THR A 173 -3.15 -0.37 10.87
N VAL A 174 -2.86 -1.04 11.99
CA VAL A 174 -2.59 -2.48 11.95
C VAL A 174 -3.94 -3.13 11.65
N ASN A 175 -4.13 -3.61 10.43
CA ASN A 175 -5.24 -4.51 10.14
C ASN A 175 -4.86 -5.89 10.68
N PRO A 176 -5.48 -6.38 11.77
CA PRO A 176 -5.42 -7.80 12.08
C PRO A 176 -6.17 -8.56 10.97
N ILE A 177 -5.54 -9.60 10.48
CA ILE A 177 -6.15 -10.59 9.58
C ILE A 177 -7.20 -11.36 10.37
#